data_9ade082ccf7c7d65551f00c85221759d
#
_entry.id   9ade082ccf7c7d65551f00c85221759d
#
_cell.length_a   1.000
_cell.length_b   1.000
_cell.length_c   1.000
_cell.angle_alpha   90.00
_cell.angle_beta   90.00
_cell.angle_gamma   90.00
#
_symmetry.space_group_name_H-M   'P 1'
#
loop_
_entity.id
_entity.type
_entity.pdbx_description
1 polymer ?
#
loop_
_entity_poly.entity_id
_entity_poly.type
_entity_poly.pdbx_seq_one_letter_code
_entity_poly.pdbx_strand_id
1 'polypeptide(L)'
;MFFTTSPDALFIPPATIDPVGFGKVAIVTGCGSGVGLACAQLLLAHQYSVCGLDAREFNYALLQEADHGRFHFHRADLTGPRACEDGVYAAVASFGGRIDLLVNVAGVMGSFSSADGVTDSEWDRVVAVNLTVPVKMMRAVIPFMLEKKSGVIVNVASTAGVSGAVAGIAYTCSKHGLIGATKNVAWRFRKEGIRCNAVLPGAIDSRIGKAIAAGHGGDEEFDAEAYAQVEPVHALHAQASESTPDITPLEVAQSVVFLATDQARTINGVSLPIDQAWNVV
;
A
#
# COMPACT_ATOMS: atom_id res chain seq x y z
N MET A 1 3.53 -15.85 -29.80
CA MET A 1 4.26 -16.49 -28.67
C MET A 1 4.11 -15.54 -27.50
N PHE A 2 3.07 -15.73 -26.69
CA PHE A 2 2.75 -14.84 -25.58
C PHE A 2 3.62 -15.23 -24.39
N PHE A 3 4.52 -14.35 -23.97
CA PHE A 3 5.24 -14.49 -22.71
C PHE A 3 4.25 -14.22 -21.58
N THR A 4 3.77 -15.27 -20.94
CA THR A 4 3.08 -15.15 -19.65
C THR A 4 4.13 -14.78 -18.62
N THR A 5 4.25 -13.49 -18.30
CA THR A 5 5.03 -13.07 -17.13
C THR A 5 4.30 -13.59 -15.90
N SER A 6 4.98 -14.42 -15.11
CA SER A 6 4.48 -14.85 -13.80
C SER A 6 4.19 -13.61 -12.96
N PRO A 7 3.03 -13.54 -12.25
CA PRO A 7 2.73 -12.40 -11.37
C PRO A 7 3.74 -12.21 -10.22
N ASP A 8 4.63 -13.17 -10.03
CA ASP A 8 5.72 -13.16 -9.05
C ASP A 8 7.11 -12.99 -9.72
N ALA A 9 7.16 -12.44 -10.96
CA ALA A 9 8.42 -12.20 -11.63
C ALA A 9 9.31 -11.26 -10.82
N LEU A 10 10.59 -11.64 -10.67
CA LEU A 10 11.58 -10.81 -9.99
C LEU A 10 11.69 -9.46 -10.71
N PHE A 11 11.38 -8.38 -10.00
CA PHE A 11 11.66 -7.04 -10.49
C PHE A 11 13.18 -6.82 -10.48
N ILE A 12 13.78 -6.61 -11.65
CA ILE A 12 15.16 -6.18 -11.77
C ILE A 12 15.13 -4.68 -12.07
N PRO A 13 15.46 -3.81 -11.09
CA PRO A 13 15.50 -2.38 -11.35
C PRO A 13 16.55 -2.04 -12.41
N PRO A 14 16.33 -0.98 -13.20
CA PRO A 14 17.31 -0.54 -14.20
C PRO A 14 18.66 -0.23 -13.53
N ALA A 15 19.76 -0.52 -14.21
CA ALA A 15 21.12 -0.44 -13.70
C ALA A 15 21.62 0.98 -13.29
N THR A 16 20.77 2.01 -13.39
CA THR A 16 21.09 3.42 -13.17
C THR A 16 20.14 4.10 -12.18
N ILE A 17 19.81 3.44 -11.06
CA ILE A 17 19.02 4.09 -10.00
C ILE A 17 19.99 4.86 -9.09
N ASP A 18 19.85 6.19 -9.02
CA ASP A 18 20.53 7.00 -8.01
C ASP A 18 19.97 6.65 -6.61
N PRO A 19 20.82 6.15 -5.69
CA PRO A 19 20.35 5.70 -4.40
C PRO A 19 19.91 6.87 -3.52
N VAL A 20 18.63 6.90 -3.15
CA VAL A 20 18.06 7.94 -2.26
C VAL A 20 17.89 7.46 -0.81
N GLY A 21 18.14 6.18 -0.56
CA GLY A 21 17.87 5.50 0.70
C GLY A 21 19.08 5.09 1.51
N PHE A 22 20.30 5.43 1.08
CA PHE A 22 21.51 5.00 1.79
C PHE A 22 21.47 5.41 3.27
N GLY A 23 21.59 4.40 4.15
CA GLY A 23 21.51 4.59 5.61
C GLY A 23 20.12 4.91 6.15
N LYS A 24 19.05 4.82 5.34
CA LYS A 24 17.66 5.01 5.75
C LYS A 24 16.96 3.66 5.97
N VAL A 25 15.98 3.65 6.86
CA VAL A 25 15.16 2.48 7.21
C VAL A 25 13.72 2.70 6.80
N ALA A 26 13.17 1.74 6.07
CA ALA A 26 11.77 1.70 5.67
C ALA A 26 11.03 0.51 6.30
N ILE A 27 9.77 0.73 6.67
CA ILE A 27 8.84 -0.34 7.03
C ILE A 27 7.78 -0.42 5.92
N VAL A 28 7.54 -1.64 5.41
CA VAL A 28 6.53 -1.90 4.37
C VAL A 28 5.56 -2.97 4.87
N THR A 29 4.28 -2.64 5.02
CA THR A 29 3.23 -3.62 5.35
C THR A 29 2.68 -4.28 4.09
N GLY A 30 2.29 -5.56 4.16
CA GLY A 30 1.81 -6.30 2.99
C GLY A 30 2.92 -6.59 1.97
N CYS A 31 4.16 -6.79 2.45
CA CYS A 31 5.36 -6.90 1.61
C CYS A 31 5.45 -8.19 0.78
N GLY A 32 4.61 -9.18 1.04
CA GLY A 32 4.71 -10.51 0.42
C GLY A 32 4.17 -10.59 -1.02
N SER A 33 3.50 -9.55 -1.54
CA SER A 33 2.95 -9.57 -2.90
C SER A 33 2.57 -8.18 -3.42
N GLY A 34 2.28 -8.09 -4.72
CA GLY A 34 1.70 -6.90 -5.36
C GLY A 34 2.49 -5.62 -5.10
N VAL A 35 1.77 -4.55 -4.75
CA VAL A 35 2.37 -3.22 -4.50
C VAL A 35 3.37 -3.25 -3.33
N GLY A 36 3.08 -4.01 -2.26
CA GLY A 36 3.98 -4.12 -1.10
C GLY A 36 5.32 -4.77 -1.46
N LEU A 37 5.29 -5.84 -2.25
CA LEU A 37 6.50 -6.47 -2.75
C LEU A 37 7.27 -5.53 -3.68
N ALA A 38 6.60 -4.87 -4.61
CA ALA A 38 7.23 -3.91 -5.52
C ALA A 38 7.86 -2.73 -4.74
N CYS A 39 7.21 -2.24 -3.69
CA CYS A 39 7.78 -1.22 -2.80
C CYS A 39 9.03 -1.74 -2.09
N ALA A 40 9.00 -2.96 -1.53
CA ALA A 40 10.15 -3.53 -0.84
C ALA A 40 11.35 -3.68 -1.79
N GLN A 41 11.13 -4.25 -2.97
CA GLN A 41 12.16 -4.43 -4.00
C GLN A 41 12.75 -3.09 -4.46
N LEU A 42 11.90 -2.11 -4.77
CA LEU A 42 12.36 -0.81 -5.27
C LEU A 42 13.10 -0.02 -4.19
N LEU A 43 12.65 -0.07 -2.93
CA LEU A 43 13.33 0.57 -1.80
C LEU A 43 14.72 -0.07 -1.55
N LEU A 44 14.83 -1.40 -1.63
CA LEU A 44 16.11 -2.10 -1.55
C LEU A 44 17.06 -1.68 -2.69
N ALA A 45 16.55 -1.55 -3.91
CA ALA A 45 17.32 -1.05 -5.05
C ALA A 45 17.81 0.40 -4.82
N HIS A 46 17.02 1.22 -4.15
CA HIS A 46 17.42 2.57 -3.68
C HIS A 46 18.26 2.58 -2.41
N GLN A 47 18.79 1.44 -1.98
CA GLN A 47 19.70 1.29 -0.83
C GLN A 47 19.06 1.56 0.54
N TYR A 48 17.75 1.45 0.68
CA TYR A 48 17.11 1.38 2.00
C TYR A 48 17.42 0.05 2.69
N SER A 49 17.46 0.04 4.02
CA SER A 49 17.19 -1.15 4.82
C SER A 49 15.66 -1.27 4.97
N VAL A 50 15.09 -2.45 4.69
CA VAL A 50 13.64 -2.64 4.64
C VAL A 50 13.21 -3.68 5.66
N CYS A 51 12.29 -3.31 6.56
CA CYS A 51 11.54 -4.25 7.37
C CYS A 51 10.19 -4.52 6.71
N GLY A 52 10.00 -5.72 6.18
CA GLY A 52 8.75 -6.17 5.59
C GLY A 52 7.86 -6.84 6.63
N LEU A 53 6.58 -6.45 6.67
CA LEU A 53 5.55 -7.04 7.53
C LEU A 53 4.46 -7.67 6.67
N ASP A 54 4.13 -8.94 6.93
CA ASP A 54 3.02 -9.64 6.27
C ASP A 54 2.46 -10.74 7.20
N ALA A 55 1.20 -11.10 7.02
CA ALA A 55 0.59 -12.21 7.76
C ALA A 55 1.04 -13.57 7.23
N ARG A 56 1.45 -13.64 5.96
CA ARG A 56 1.93 -14.87 5.30
C ARG A 56 3.46 -14.90 5.29
N GLU A 57 4.03 -16.09 5.17
CA GLU A 57 5.48 -16.28 5.01
C GLU A 57 6.00 -15.54 3.77
N PHE A 58 7.19 -14.97 3.90
CA PHE A 58 7.86 -14.28 2.81
C PHE A 58 8.75 -15.24 2.02
N ASN A 59 8.66 -15.17 0.71
CA ASN A 59 9.55 -15.92 -0.18
C ASN A 59 10.78 -15.08 -0.53
N TYR A 60 11.91 -15.36 0.08
CA TYR A 60 13.17 -14.64 -0.16
C TYR A 60 13.70 -14.77 -1.60
N ALA A 61 13.28 -15.79 -2.35
CA ALA A 61 13.63 -15.89 -3.78
C ALA A 61 13.03 -14.76 -4.64
N LEU A 62 12.11 -13.95 -4.09
CA LEU A 62 11.56 -12.76 -4.73
C LEU A 62 12.49 -11.53 -4.61
N LEU A 63 13.57 -11.62 -3.84
CA LEU A 63 14.58 -10.56 -3.69
C LEU A 63 15.89 -10.99 -4.36
N GLN A 64 16.70 -10.00 -4.74
CA GLN A 64 18.07 -10.28 -5.15
C GLN A 64 18.90 -10.72 -3.94
N GLU A 65 19.77 -11.67 -4.10
CA GLU A 65 20.63 -12.20 -3.02
C GLU A 65 21.45 -11.09 -2.33
N ALA A 66 21.93 -10.13 -3.10
CA ALA A 66 22.65 -8.96 -2.58
C ALA A 66 21.84 -8.07 -1.64
N ASP A 67 20.50 -8.16 -1.68
CA ASP A 67 19.59 -7.37 -0.86
C ASP A 67 19.21 -8.06 0.45
N HIS A 68 19.45 -9.36 0.59
CA HIS A 68 19.07 -10.14 1.77
C HIS A 68 19.64 -9.55 3.08
N GLY A 69 20.84 -9.00 3.05
CA GLY A 69 21.47 -8.38 4.22
C GLY A 69 20.83 -7.05 4.66
N ARG A 70 19.97 -6.46 3.81
CA ARG A 70 19.25 -5.22 4.07
C ARG A 70 17.74 -5.41 4.18
N PHE A 71 17.27 -6.66 4.13
CA PHE A 71 15.85 -7.00 4.28
C PHE A 71 15.64 -7.85 5.53
N HIS A 72 14.75 -7.40 6.40
CA HIS A 72 14.26 -8.15 7.55
C HIS A 72 12.78 -8.40 7.40
N PHE A 73 12.36 -9.66 7.48
CA PHE A 73 10.95 -10.03 7.46
C PHE A 73 10.44 -10.33 8.86
N HIS A 74 9.34 -9.72 9.24
CA HIS A 74 8.63 -10.01 10.47
C HIS A 74 7.19 -10.45 10.14
N ARG A 75 6.89 -11.73 10.37
CA ARG A 75 5.56 -12.28 10.15
C ARG A 75 4.61 -11.82 11.24
N ALA A 76 3.53 -11.13 10.88
CA ALA A 76 2.51 -10.68 11.81
C ALA A 76 1.15 -10.47 11.13
N ASP A 77 0.08 -10.94 11.77
CA ASP A 77 -1.25 -10.40 11.54
C ASP A 77 -1.35 -9.08 12.32
N LEU A 78 -1.29 -7.96 11.57
CA LEU A 78 -1.26 -6.61 12.15
C LEU A 78 -2.57 -6.20 12.84
N THR A 79 -3.64 -6.98 12.69
CA THR A 79 -4.90 -6.76 13.44
C THR A 79 -4.78 -7.22 14.89
N GLY A 80 -3.82 -8.10 15.18
CA GLY A 80 -3.59 -8.66 16.50
C GLY A 80 -3.17 -7.62 17.55
N PRO A 81 -3.31 -7.99 18.84
CA PRO A 81 -2.89 -7.13 19.95
C PRO A 81 -1.39 -6.82 19.85
N ARG A 82 -1.02 -5.53 19.89
CA ARG A 82 0.37 -5.04 19.83
C ARG A 82 1.17 -5.40 18.56
N ALA A 83 0.57 -6.10 17.59
CA ALA A 83 1.30 -6.57 16.40
C ALA A 83 1.94 -5.42 15.60
N CYS A 84 1.29 -4.25 15.55
CA CYS A 84 1.85 -3.06 14.91
C CYS A 84 3.08 -2.53 15.66
N GLU A 85 3.00 -2.43 16.98
CA GLU A 85 4.11 -2.01 17.84
C GLU A 85 5.29 -3.01 17.74
N ASP A 86 5.00 -4.31 17.82
CA ASP A 86 6.02 -5.36 17.77
C ASP A 86 6.72 -5.39 16.39
N GLY A 87 5.97 -5.17 15.29
CA GLY A 87 6.54 -5.02 13.95
C GLY A 87 7.46 -3.79 13.82
N VAL A 88 7.11 -2.67 14.45
CA VAL A 88 7.98 -1.48 14.50
C VAL A 88 9.23 -1.74 15.35
N TYR A 89 9.09 -2.41 16.49
CA TYR A 89 10.26 -2.79 17.31
C TYR A 89 11.17 -3.79 16.60
N ALA A 90 10.64 -4.69 15.78
CA ALA A 90 11.46 -5.59 14.96
C ALA A 90 12.33 -4.79 13.97
N ALA A 91 11.78 -3.75 13.32
CA ALA A 91 12.55 -2.87 12.45
C ALA A 91 13.64 -2.11 13.22
N VAL A 92 13.29 -1.55 14.37
CA VAL A 92 14.22 -0.82 15.26
C VAL A 92 15.39 -1.72 15.70
N ALA A 93 15.09 -2.94 16.12
CA ALA A 93 16.11 -3.91 16.57
C ALA A 93 17.04 -4.35 15.42
N SER A 94 16.49 -4.52 14.21
CA SER A 94 17.26 -4.99 13.06
C SER A 94 18.16 -3.91 12.45
N PHE A 95 17.78 -2.62 12.54
CA PHE A 95 18.41 -1.55 11.77
C PHE A 95 18.85 -0.34 12.63
N GLY A 96 19.19 -0.56 13.89
CA GLY A 96 19.88 0.45 14.71
C GLY A 96 19.04 1.63 15.17
N GLY A 97 17.75 1.43 15.43
CA GLY A 97 16.94 2.39 16.19
C GLY A 97 16.30 3.53 15.38
N ARG A 98 16.44 3.54 14.06
CA ARG A 98 15.84 4.61 13.22
C ARG A 98 14.71 4.09 12.32
N ILE A 99 13.77 4.97 12.03
CA ILE A 99 12.72 4.74 11.02
C ILE A 99 12.59 6.03 10.21
N ASP A 100 12.76 5.92 8.89
CA ASP A 100 12.71 7.07 7.96
C ASP A 100 11.44 7.08 7.12
N LEU A 101 10.93 5.88 6.81
CA LEU A 101 9.78 5.69 5.94
C LEU A 101 8.85 4.61 6.49
N LEU A 102 7.56 4.90 6.52
CA LEU A 102 6.50 3.91 6.67
C LEU A 102 5.67 3.86 5.38
N VAL A 103 5.52 2.68 4.80
CA VAL A 103 4.62 2.44 3.67
C VAL A 103 3.52 1.48 4.13
N ASN A 104 2.31 2.01 4.31
CA ASN A 104 1.13 1.22 4.63
C ASN A 104 0.49 0.71 3.33
N VAL A 105 0.73 -0.55 2.98
CA VAL A 105 0.21 -1.20 1.76
C VAL A 105 -0.78 -2.31 2.09
N ALA A 106 -0.62 -3.01 3.22
CA ALA A 106 -1.50 -4.10 3.63
C ALA A 106 -2.98 -3.69 3.48
N GLY A 107 -3.75 -4.51 2.81
CA GLY A 107 -5.16 -4.24 2.57
C GLY A 107 -5.91 -5.47 2.04
N VAL A 108 -7.21 -5.46 2.26
CA VAL A 108 -8.14 -6.49 1.81
C VAL A 108 -9.34 -5.83 1.13
N MET A 109 -9.95 -6.54 0.18
CA MET A 109 -11.23 -6.16 -0.42
C MET A 109 -12.41 -6.69 0.40
N GLY A 110 -13.60 -6.22 0.10
CA GLY A 110 -14.87 -6.78 0.52
C GLY A 110 -15.64 -7.39 -0.65
N SER A 111 -16.88 -7.79 -0.38
CA SER A 111 -17.79 -8.47 -1.31
C SER A 111 -18.40 -7.57 -2.40
N PHE A 112 -18.15 -6.29 -2.40
CA PHE A 112 -18.84 -5.20 -3.15
C PHE A 112 -20.21 -4.80 -2.60
N SER A 113 -20.74 -5.45 -1.57
CA SER A 113 -22.04 -5.13 -0.97
C SER A 113 -22.13 -3.68 -0.49
N SER A 114 -23.34 -3.11 -0.56
CA SER A 114 -23.67 -1.80 0.00
C SER A 114 -24.21 -1.96 1.44
N ALA A 115 -24.84 -0.91 1.97
CA ALA A 115 -25.31 -0.87 3.37
C ALA A 115 -26.41 -1.89 3.70
N ASP A 116 -27.12 -2.38 2.69
CA ASP A 116 -28.16 -3.37 2.80
C ASP A 116 -27.67 -4.82 2.83
N GLY A 117 -26.44 -5.08 2.33
CA GLY A 117 -25.89 -6.44 2.19
C GLY A 117 -24.58 -6.68 2.93
N VAL A 118 -23.85 -5.64 3.38
CA VAL A 118 -22.59 -5.80 4.08
C VAL A 118 -22.79 -6.52 5.42
N THR A 119 -21.99 -7.56 5.69
CA THR A 119 -22.02 -8.25 6.99
C THR A 119 -21.15 -7.54 8.03
N ASP A 120 -21.47 -7.70 9.32
CA ASP A 120 -20.65 -7.15 10.41
C ASP A 120 -19.22 -7.70 10.36
N SER A 121 -19.05 -8.98 10.02
CA SER A 121 -17.73 -9.62 9.91
C SER A 121 -16.89 -9.03 8.79
N GLU A 122 -17.48 -8.75 7.62
CA GLU A 122 -16.80 -8.07 6.51
C GLU A 122 -16.42 -6.66 6.89
N TRP A 123 -17.37 -5.90 7.44
CA TRP A 123 -17.13 -4.55 7.89
C TRP A 123 -15.97 -4.47 8.88
N ASP A 124 -16.02 -5.27 9.94
CA ASP A 124 -15.00 -5.27 11.00
C ASP A 124 -13.63 -5.65 10.43
N ARG A 125 -13.54 -6.68 9.60
CA ARG A 125 -12.31 -7.14 8.97
C ARG A 125 -11.72 -6.07 8.04
N VAL A 126 -12.51 -5.52 7.13
CA VAL A 126 -12.03 -4.54 6.15
C VAL A 126 -11.60 -3.24 6.85
N VAL A 127 -12.36 -2.76 7.80
CA VAL A 127 -12.01 -1.56 8.58
C VAL A 127 -10.78 -1.82 9.46
N ALA A 128 -10.69 -3.00 10.09
CA ALA A 128 -9.52 -3.35 10.90
C ALA A 128 -8.24 -3.33 10.08
N VAL A 129 -8.21 -3.97 8.92
CA VAL A 129 -7.00 -4.09 8.08
C VAL A 129 -6.70 -2.78 7.36
N ASN A 130 -7.69 -2.17 6.68
CA ASN A 130 -7.44 -1.05 5.76
C ASN A 130 -7.35 0.31 6.44
N LEU A 131 -7.89 0.46 7.66
CA LEU A 131 -7.92 1.74 8.37
C LEU A 131 -7.26 1.66 9.74
N THR A 132 -7.69 0.73 10.59
CA THR A 132 -7.20 0.66 11.98
C THR A 132 -5.71 0.31 12.02
N VAL A 133 -5.26 -0.66 11.22
CA VAL A 133 -3.84 -1.06 11.12
C VAL A 133 -2.96 0.10 10.67
N PRO A 134 -3.21 0.80 9.55
CA PRO A 134 -2.42 1.97 9.17
C PRO A 134 -2.34 3.04 10.26
N VAL A 135 -3.45 3.32 10.96
CA VAL A 135 -3.46 4.30 12.07
C VAL A 135 -2.58 3.82 13.23
N LYS A 136 -2.64 2.53 13.59
CA LYS A 136 -1.78 1.95 14.64
C LYS A 136 -0.31 1.96 14.21
N MET A 137 0.01 1.63 12.95
CA MET A 137 1.37 1.71 12.42
C MET A 137 1.91 3.14 12.44
N MET A 138 1.13 4.13 12.00
CA MET A 138 1.50 5.55 12.09
C MET A 138 1.78 5.95 13.56
N ARG A 139 0.89 5.58 14.48
CA ARG A 139 1.09 5.83 15.91
C ARG A 139 2.38 5.23 16.44
N ALA A 140 2.74 4.03 16.01
CA ALA A 140 3.93 3.32 16.48
C ALA A 140 5.24 3.90 15.93
N VAL A 141 5.28 4.43 14.69
CA VAL A 141 6.50 4.99 14.10
C VAL A 141 6.73 6.47 14.45
N ILE A 142 5.67 7.24 14.71
CA ILE A 142 5.75 8.69 14.97
C ILE A 142 6.74 9.04 16.09
N PRO A 143 6.83 8.34 17.24
CA PRO A 143 7.82 8.65 18.27
C PRO A 143 9.26 8.67 17.75
N PHE A 144 9.65 7.68 16.94
CA PHE A 144 10.99 7.59 16.35
C PHE A 144 11.26 8.69 15.32
N MET A 145 10.24 9.08 14.56
CA MET A 145 10.32 10.18 13.60
C MET A 145 10.40 11.54 14.30
N LEU A 146 9.70 11.72 15.43
CA LEU A 146 9.75 12.94 16.26
C LEU A 146 11.13 13.15 16.88
N GLU A 147 11.74 12.10 17.41
CA GLU A 147 13.10 12.17 17.97
C GLU A 147 14.10 12.68 16.94
N LYS A 148 13.95 12.22 15.70
CA LYS A 148 14.81 12.58 14.56
C LYS A 148 14.43 13.89 13.89
N LYS A 149 13.24 14.44 14.17
CA LYS A 149 12.61 15.56 13.46
C LYS A 149 12.56 15.36 11.93
N SER A 150 12.36 14.12 11.52
CA SER A 150 12.30 13.74 10.11
C SER A 150 11.59 12.42 9.94
N GLY A 151 10.69 12.31 8.99
CA GLY A 151 10.01 11.08 8.65
C GLY A 151 9.07 11.23 7.47
N VAL A 152 8.82 10.13 6.78
CA VAL A 152 7.83 10.08 5.70
C VAL A 152 6.89 8.91 5.93
N ILE A 153 5.61 9.16 5.72
CA ILE A 153 4.57 8.15 5.75
C ILE A 153 3.85 8.20 4.41
N VAL A 154 3.73 7.05 3.75
CA VAL A 154 2.95 6.90 2.52
C VAL A 154 1.91 5.82 2.73
N ASN A 155 0.64 6.20 2.60
CA ASN A 155 -0.49 5.30 2.72
C ASN A 155 -1.00 4.91 1.33
N VAL A 156 -1.11 3.63 1.03
CA VAL A 156 -1.73 3.15 -0.20
C VAL A 156 -3.24 3.07 0.03
N ALA A 157 -3.93 4.14 -0.41
CA ALA A 157 -5.38 4.21 -0.38
C ALA A 157 -5.99 3.52 -1.63
N SER A 158 -6.82 4.20 -2.39
CA SER A 158 -7.47 3.74 -3.61
C SER A 158 -8.27 4.89 -4.22
N THR A 159 -8.66 4.82 -5.49
CA THR A 159 -9.73 5.63 -6.08
C THR A 159 -11.04 5.50 -5.29
N ALA A 160 -11.30 4.34 -4.66
CA ALA A 160 -12.41 4.16 -3.72
C ALA A 160 -12.34 5.07 -2.48
N GLY A 161 -11.22 5.74 -2.23
CA GLY A 161 -11.10 6.74 -1.15
C GLY A 161 -11.64 8.13 -1.53
N VAL A 162 -12.01 8.35 -2.79
CA VAL A 162 -12.58 9.61 -3.32
C VAL A 162 -13.84 9.38 -4.15
N SER A 163 -14.19 8.13 -4.46
CA SER A 163 -15.39 7.73 -5.20
C SER A 163 -16.19 6.71 -4.39
N GLY A 164 -17.50 6.83 -4.37
CA GLY A 164 -18.41 5.86 -3.76
C GLY A 164 -18.89 4.75 -4.72
N ALA A 165 -18.44 4.77 -5.98
CA ALA A 165 -19.02 3.94 -7.03
C ALA A 165 -18.09 2.82 -7.53
N VAL A 166 -16.90 2.63 -6.93
CA VAL A 166 -15.90 1.69 -7.45
C VAL A 166 -15.70 0.44 -6.57
N ALA A 167 -16.31 0.41 -5.39
CA ALA A 167 -16.17 -0.71 -4.45
C ALA A 167 -17.35 -0.77 -3.47
N GLY A 168 -17.45 -1.85 -2.71
CA GLY A 168 -18.42 -1.99 -1.63
C GLY A 168 -18.18 -1.00 -0.47
N ILE A 169 -19.20 -0.87 0.38
CA ILE A 169 -19.24 0.16 1.43
C ILE A 169 -18.09 0.06 2.43
N ALA A 170 -17.74 -1.15 2.88
CA ALA A 170 -16.67 -1.35 3.88
C ALA A 170 -15.31 -0.87 3.33
N TYR A 171 -14.98 -1.26 2.10
CA TYR A 171 -13.74 -0.83 1.44
C TYR A 171 -13.74 0.67 1.20
N THR A 172 -14.81 1.22 0.63
CA THR A 172 -14.99 2.65 0.36
C THR A 172 -14.80 3.48 1.63
N CYS A 173 -15.50 3.16 2.71
CA CYS A 173 -15.38 3.85 3.99
C CYS A 173 -13.95 3.75 4.56
N SER A 174 -13.33 2.57 4.49
CA SER A 174 -11.97 2.37 4.99
C SER A 174 -10.95 3.25 4.26
N LYS A 175 -11.06 3.38 2.93
CA LYS A 175 -10.13 4.16 2.10
C LYS A 175 -10.38 5.68 2.21
N HIS A 176 -11.63 6.12 2.34
CA HIS A 176 -11.96 7.51 2.70
C HIS A 176 -11.40 7.87 4.08
N GLY A 177 -11.57 6.98 5.07
CA GLY A 177 -11.02 7.15 6.42
C GLY A 177 -9.50 7.26 6.41
N LEU A 178 -8.81 6.45 5.60
CA LEU A 178 -7.35 6.48 5.48
C LEU A 178 -6.84 7.81 4.88
N ILE A 179 -7.55 8.38 3.91
CA ILE A 179 -7.26 9.71 3.38
C ILE A 179 -7.45 10.78 4.47
N GLY A 180 -8.51 10.67 5.25
CA GLY A 180 -8.75 11.55 6.40
C GLY A 180 -7.62 11.48 7.43
N ALA A 181 -7.19 10.27 7.79
CA ALA A 181 -6.05 10.04 8.70
C ALA A 181 -4.74 10.61 8.13
N THR A 182 -4.49 10.43 6.83
CA THR A 182 -3.32 10.99 6.13
C THR A 182 -3.25 12.51 6.30
N LYS A 183 -4.34 13.21 5.98
CA LYS A 183 -4.43 14.67 6.09
C LYS A 183 -4.26 15.16 7.54
N ASN A 184 -4.83 14.43 8.50
CA ASN A 184 -4.69 14.77 9.93
C ASN A 184 -3.23 14.66 10.38
N VAL A 185 -2.56 13.56 10.09
CA VAL A 185 -1.15 13.34 10.46
C VAL A 185 -0.25 14.36 9.76
N ALA A 186 -0.45 14.60 8.46
CA ALA A 186 0.28 15.61 7.71
C ALA A 186 0.20 16.99 8.37
N TRP A 187 -0.99 17.43 8.75
CA TRP A 187 -1.19 18.73 9.41
C TRP A 187 -0.58 18.78 10.81
N ARG A 188 -0.81 17.76 11.62
CA ARG A 188 -0.41 17.74 13.03
C ARG A 188 1.12 17.74 13.19
N PHE A 189 1.84 17.01 12.34
CA PHE A 189 3.29 16.82 12.48
C PHE A 189 4.16 17.60 11.48
N ARG A 190 3.57 18.53 10.69
CA ARG A 190 4.30 19.30 9.69
C ARG A 190 5.48 20.12 10.23
N LYS A 191 5.39 20.59 11.47
CA LYS A 191 6.45 21.37 12.13
C LYS A 191 7.59 20.50 12.67
N GLU A 192 7.34 19.19 12.75
CA GLU A 192 8.30 18.21 13.26
C GLU A 192 9.09 17.53 12.13
N GLY A 193 8.98 18.04 10.91
CA GLY A 193 9.67 17.47 9.74
C GLY A 193 9.08 16.15 9.25
N ILE A 194 7.85 15.81 9.67
CA ILE A 194 7.17 14.57 9.25
C ILE A 194 6.16 14.89 8.16
N ARG A 195 6.25 14.16 7.03
CA ARG A 195 5.30 14.21 5.93
C ARG A 195 4.44 12.96 5.89
N CYS A 196 3.17 13.12 5.56
CA CYS A 196 2.24 12.01 5.40
C CYS A 196 1.41 12.23 4.13
N ASN A 197 1.49 11.31 3.18
CA ASN A 197 0.80 11.39 1.89
C ASN A 197 0.07 10.08 1.60
N ALA A 198 -0.92 10.13 0.72
CA ALA A 198 -1.60 8.96 0.18
C ALA A 198 -1.39 8.85 -1.32
N VAL A 199 -1.22 7.64 -1.82
CA VAL A 199 -1.38 7.29 -3.23
C VAL A 199 -2.72 6.60 -3.43
N LEU A 200 -3.40 6.91 -4.54
CA LEU A 200 -4.73 6.40 -4.87
C LEU A 200 -4.66 5.61 -6.17
N PRO A 201 -4.25 4.35 -6.12
CA PRO A 201 -4.26 3.53 -7.31
C PRO A 201 -5.68 3.28 -7.82
N GLY A 202 -5.82 3.22 -9.13
CA GLY A 202 -6.98 2.67 -9.82
C GLY A 202 -6.94 1.14 -9.88
N ALA A 203 -7.39 0.56 -11.01
CA ALA A 203 -7.25 -0.86 -11.25
C ALA A 203 -5.78 -1.22 -11.49
N ILE A 204 -5.26 -2.13 -10.67
CA ILE A 204 -3.88 -2.60 -10.75
C ILE A 204 -3.88 -4.05 -11.21
N ASP A 205 -2.96 -4.43 -12.10
CA ASP A 205 -2.65 -5.84 -12.36
C ASP A 205 -2.06 -6.49 -11.10
N SER A 206 -2.94 -6.94 -10.22
CA SER A 206 -2.63 -7.50 -8.91
C SER A 206 -3.44 -8.76 -8.66
N ARG A 207 -3.12 -9.49 -7.57
CA ARG A 207 -3.94 -10.64 -7.13
C ARG A 207 -5.38 -10.23 -6.84
N ILE A 208 -5.58 -9.06 -6.25
CA ILE A 208 -6.91 -8.51 -5.97
C ILE A 208 -7.65 -8.26 -7.30
N GLY A 209 -7.04 -7.57 -8.26
CA GLY A 209 -7.63 -7.32 -9.56
C GLY A 209 -7.96 -8.62 -10.31
N LYS A 210 -7.07 -9.61 -10.28
CA LYS A 210 -7.31 -10.93 -10.89
C LYS A 210 -8.42 -11.71 -10.20
N ALA A 211 -8.52 -11.64 -8.88
CA ALA A 211 -9.59 -12.26 -8.13
C ALA A 211 -10.95 -11.64 -8.50
N ILE A 212 -11.04 -10.32 -8.60
CA ILE A 212 -12.24 -9.60 -9.04
C ILE A 212 -12.60 -10.01 -10.49
N ALA A 213 -11.64 -9.99 -11.41
CA ALA A 213 -11.88 -10.36 -12.81
C ALA A 213 -12.31 -11.83 -12.98
N ALA A 214 -11.92 -12.72 -12.05
CA ALA A 214 -12.32 -14.12 -12.00
C ALA A 214 -13.65 -14.35 -11.26
N GLY A 215 -14.35 -13.29 -10.82
CA GLY A 215 -15.59 -13.40 -10.05
C GLY A 215 -15.36 -13.86 -8.60
N HIS A 216 -14.19 -13.59 -8.03
CA HIS A 216 -13.84 -13.95 -6.66
C HIS A 216 -13.52 -12.69 -5.86
N GLY A 217 -14.14 -12.52 -4.69
CA GLY A 217 -13.92 -11.37 -3.78
C GLY A 217 -12.67 -11.44 -2.90
N GLY A 218 -11.62 -12.14 -3.33
CA GLY A 218 -10.47 -12.43 -2.49
C GLY A 218 -10.71 -13.63 -1.58
N ASP A 219 -10.56 -13.46 -0.27
CA ASP A 219 -10.83 -14.54 0.72
C ASP A 219 -12.32 -14.64 1.11
N GLU A 220 -13.21 -13.85 0.49
CA GLU A 220 -14.65 -13.82 0.77
C GLU A 220 -15.49 -14.12 -0.46
N GLU A 221 -16.74 -14.46 -0.21
CA GLU A 221 -17.72 -14.75 -1.23
C GLU A 221 -17.99 -13.49 -2.08
N PHE A 222 -17.72 -13.56 -3.37
CA PHE A 222 -17.95 -12.48 -4.33
C PHE A 222 -19.46 -12.30 -4.53
N ASP A 223 -19.97 -11.10 -4.23
CA ASP A 223 -21.35 -10.74 -4.49
C ASP A 223 -21.50 -10.20 -5.92
N ALA A 224 -21.89 -11.09 -6.83
CA ALA A 224 -22.05 -10.77 -8.25
C ALA A 224 -23.18 -9.75 -8.51
N GLU A 225 -24.23 -9.74 -7.70
CA GLU A 225 -25.34 -8.81 -7.83
C GLU A 225 -24.92 -7.40 -7.40
N ALA A 226 -24.21 -7.30 -6.27
CA ALA A 226 -23.65 -6.03 -5.83
C ALA A 226 -22.56 -5.52 -6.79
N TYR A 227 -21.71 -6.41 -7.33
CA TYR A 227 -20.71 -6.02 -8.34
C TYR A 227 -21.35 -5.47 -9.62
N ALA A 228 -22.46 -6.05 -10.10
CA ALA A 228 -23.16 -5.57 -11.28
C ALA A 228 -23.63 -4.10 -11.17
N GLN A 229 -23.80 -3.59 -9.95
CA GLN A 229 -24.16 -2.17 -9.74
C GLN A 229 -22.97 -1.22 -9.95
N VAL A 230 -21.74 -1.67 -9.72
CA VAL A 230 -20.51 -0.88 -9.91
C VAL A 230 -19.81 -1.20 -11.24
N GLU A 231 -20.18 -2.28 -11.90
CA GLU A 231 -19.60 -2.71 -13.18
C GLU A 231 -19.57 -1.60 -14.24
N PRO A 232 -20.63 -0.76 -14.44
CA PRO A 232 -20.57 0.33 -15.43
C PRO A 232 -19.42 1.30 -15.21
N VAL A 233 -19.04 1.56 -13.96
CA VAL A 233 -17.89 2.43 -13.63
C VAL A 233 -16.57 1.73 -13.93
N HIS A 234 -16.49 0.43 -13.66
CA HIS A 234 -15.33 -0.40 -14.04
C HIS A 234 -15.19 -0.52 -15.56
N ALA A 235 -16.32 -0.63 -16.30
CA ALA A 235 -16.33 -0.68 -17.75
C ALA A 235 -15.80 0.61 -18.41
N LEU A 236 -16.05 1.78 -17.83
CA LEU A 236 -15.46 3.05 -18.30
C LEU A 236 -13.92 3.01 -18.21
N HIS A 237 -13.38 2.45 -17.14
CA HIS A 237 -11.93 2.27 -17.01
C HIS A 237 -11.39 1.24 -18.02
N ALA A 238 -12.06 0.11 -18.19
CA ALA A 238 -11.66 -0.93 -19.13
C ALA A 238 -11.64 -0.44 -20.59
N GLN A 239 -12.61 0.40 -20.99
CA GLN A 239 -12.63 1.02 -22.33
C GLN A 239 -11.44 1.97 -22.54
N ALA A 240 -11.04 2.70 -21.52
CA ALA A 240 -9.83 3.54 -21.59
C ALA A 240 -8.55 2.71 -21.67
N SER A 241 -8.53 1.51 -21.10
CA SER A 241 -7.38 0.62 -21.04
C SER A 241 -7.16 -0.23 -22.30
N GLU A 242 -8.11 -0.28 -23.24
CA GLU A 242 -7.88 -0.98 -24.53
C GLU A 242 -6.66 -0.44 -25.30
N SER A 243 -6.25 0.80 -25.03
CA SER A 243 -5.10 1.47 -25.65
C SER A 243 -3.93 1.71 -24.69
N THR A 244 -4.11 1.46 -23.40
CA THR A 244 -3.09 1.67 -22.36
C THR A 244 -2.92 0.42 -21.51
N PRO A 245 -1.67 0.02 -21.17
CA PRO A 245 -1.45 -1.11 -20.26
C PRO A 245 -2.07 -0.86 -18.89
N ASP A 246 -2.47 -1.94 -18.22
CA ASP A 246 -2.90 -1.88 -16.81
C ASP A 246 -1.81 -1.27 -15.92
N ILE A 247 -2.24 -0.58 -14.86
CA ILE A 247 -1.31 -0.03 -13.88
C ILE A 247 -0.58 -1.18 -13.19
N THR A 248 0.73 -1.13 -13.20
CA THR A 248 1.56 -2.16 -12.56
C THR A 248 1.83 -1.82 -11.09
N PRO A 249 2.07 -2.82 -10.23
CA PRO A 249 2.56 -2.60 -8.87
C PRO A 249 3.82 -1.73 -8.80
N LEU A 250 4.69 -1.83 -9.80
CA LEU A 250 5.92 -1.04 -9.90
C LEU A 250 5.63 0.45 -10.09
N GLU A 251 4.69 0.85 -10.92
CA GLU A 251 4.34 2.26 -11.15
C GLU A 251 3.80 2.90 -9.87
N VAL A 252 3.03 2.13 -9.07
CA VAL A 252 2.60 2.58 -7.75
C VAL A 252 3.81 2.72 -6.80
N ALA A 253 4.71 1.74 -6.79
CA ALA A 253 5.93 1.77 -5.96
C ALA A 253 6.85 2.95 -6.34
N GLN A 254 6.98 3.29 -7.62
CA GLN A 254 7.74 4.47 -8.09
C GLN A 254 7.18 5.77 -7.51
N SER A 255 5.85 5.91 -7.48
CA SER A 255 5.19 7.06 -6.87
C SER A 255 5.40 7.13 -5.35
N VAL A 256 5.40 5.98 -4.68
CA VAL A 256 5.72 5.87 -3.25
C VAL A 256 7.16 6.32 -2.98
N VAL A 257 8.13 5.84 -3.77
CA VAL A 257 9.55 6.23 -3.64
C VAL A 257 9.73 7.71 -3.93
N PHE A 258 9.10 8.27 -4.97
CA PHE A 258 9.12 9.71 -5.23
C PHE A 258 8.66 10.51 -4.02
N LEU A 259 7.51 10.15 -3.42
CA LEU A 259 7.00 10.82 -2.22
C LEU A 259 7.94 10.69 -1.01
N ALA A 260 8.80 9.66 -0.96
CA ALA A 260 9.80 9.47 0.09
C ALA A 260 11.08 10.29 -0.11
N THR A 261 11.31 10.87 -1.30
CA THR A 261 12.50 11.66 -1.61
C THR A 261 12.42 13.11 -1.15
N ASP A 262 13.55 13.79 -1.13
CA ASP A 262 13.65 15.22 -0.87
C ASP A 262 13.06 16.08 -2.00
N GLN A 263 12.91 15.52 -3.21
CA GLN A 263 12.21 16.19 -4.33
C GLN A 263 10.75 16.47 -3.98
N ALA A 264 10.13 15.62 -3.14
CA ALA A 264 8.77 15.78 -2.65
C ALA A 264 8.69 16.52 -1.28
N ARG A 265 9.75 17.23 -0.84
CA ARG A 265 9.81 17.86 0.50
C ARG A 265 8.67 18.83 0.80
N THR A 266 8.09 19.44 -0.22
CA THR A 266 6.95 20.37 -0.09
C THR A 266 5.59 19.70 -0.25
N ILE A 267 5.56 18.41 -0.58
CA ILE A 267 4.32 17.63 -0.76
C ILE A 267 3.98 16.97 0.58
N ASN A 268 2.88 17.43 1.19
CA ASN A 268 2.42 16.92 2.49
C ASN A 268 0.89 16.99 2.59
N GLY A 269 0.23 15.88 2.86
CA GLY A 269 -1.22 15.75 2.93
C GLY A 269 -1.89 15.53 1.58
N VAL A 270 -1.14 15.22 0.51
CA VAL A 270 -1.70 14.97 -0.81
C VAL A 270 -2.39 13.60 -0.87
N SER A 271 -3.42 13.53 -1.69
CA SER A 271 -4.01 12.30 -2.22
C SER A 271 -3.65 12.25 -3.70
N LEU A 272 -2.65 11.45 -4.06
CA LEU A 272 -2.08 11.38 -5.41
C LEU A 272 -2.72 10.25 -6.20
N PRO A 273 -3.57 10.53 -7.20
CA PRO A 273 -4.14 9.50 -8.08
C PRO A 273 -3.06 8.84 -8.93
N ILE A 274 -3.17 7.52 -9.09
CA ILE A 274 -2.38 6.70 -10.02
C ILE A 274 -3.41 5.80 -10.70
N ASP A 275 -4.21 6.36 -11.61
CA ASP A 275 -5.47 5.75 -12.06
C ASP A 275 -5.82 6.03 -13.52
N GLN A 276 -4.85 6.53 -14.30
CA GLN A 276 -5.05 6.83 -15.73
C GLN A 276 -6.28 7.72 -15.97
N ALA A 277 -6.50 8.71 -15.08
CA ALA A 277 -7.62 9.65 -15.11
C ALA A 277 -9.02 9.04 -14.81
N TRP A 278 -9.09 7.81 -14.25
CA TRP A 278 -10.36 7.18 -13.92
C TRP A 278 -11.21 8.00 -12.93
N ASN A 279 -10.60 8.72 -11.99
CA ASN A 279 -11.34 9.47 -10.98
C ASN A 279 -11.79 10.88 -11.42
N VAL A 280 -11.56 11.27 -12.67
CA VAL A 280 -11.97 12.59 -13.19
C VAL A 280 -13.27 12.54 -14.04
N VAL A 281 -13.90 11.37 -14.11
CA VAL A 281 -15.19 11.12 -14.79
C VAL A 281 -16.29 10.87 -13.78
#